data_04dfeb2e3f8cd751937e2911ebd04641
#
_entry.id   04dfeb2e3f8cd751937e2911ebd04641
#
_cell.length_a   1.000
_cell.length_b   1.000
_cell.length_c   1.000
_cell.angle_alpha   90.00
_cell.angle_beta   90.00
_cell.angle_gamma   90.00
#
_symmetry.space_group_name_H-M   'P 1'
#
loop_
_entity.id
_entity.type
_entity.pdbx_description
1 polymer ?
#
loop_
_entity_poly.entity_id
_entity_poly.type
_entity_poly.pdbx_seq_one_letter_code
_entity_poly.pdbx_strand_id
1 'polypeptide(L)'
;MNIQKFTQKSLDAINSLEKITYDNGNQEMAQVHLLYAMLTQEDGLLPKLIEKMEINLEHFTDNVQSHIDRRPKVSGGNPFIGNALNKVLVSAEDEAKAMNDSYVSVEHLFLSMLKYPDNDIKNLAKEYGITRERFLSALATVRGNHNVTTDNPEATFDMFSIYEVLPEILELWGEIGRAHV
;
A
#
# COMPACT_ATOMS: atom_id res chain seq x y z
N MET A 1 -1.39 -3.58 -16.57
CA MET A 1 -0.63 -3.73 -15.31
C MET A 1 0.31 -4.93 -15.43
N ASN A 2 1.60 -4.73 -15.21
CA ASN A 2 2.58 -5.81 -15.28
C ASN A 2 2.83 -6.36 -13.87
N ILE A 3 2.17 -7.45 -13.52
CA ILE A 3 2.23 -8.04 -12.17
C ILE A 3 3.62 -8.53 -11.78
N GLN A 4 4.50 -8.81 -12.76
CA GLN A 4 5.88 -9.24 -12.47
C GLN A 4 6.73 -8.12 -11.87
N LYS A 5 6.29 -6.87 -12.00
CA LYS A 5 6.96 -5.71 -11.42
C LYS A 5 6.44 -5.34 -10.04
N PHE A 6 5.51 -6.09 -9.49
CA PHE A 6 4.92 -5.81 -8.18
C PHE A 6 5.60 -6.63 -7.09
N THR A 7 5.79 -6.02 -5.92
CA THR A 7 6.31 -6.74 -4.75
C THR A 7 5.31 -7.78 -4.27
N GLN A 8 5.78 -8.75 -3.49
CA GLN A 8 4.91 -9.78 -2.92
C GLN A 8 3.79 -9.16 -2.07
N LYS A 9 4.12 -8.20 -1.22
CA LYS A 9 3.12 -7.54 -0.36
C LYS A 9 2.06 -6.79 -1.16
N SER A 10 2.45 -6.11 -2.24
CA SER A 10 1.49 -5.41 -3.09
C SER A 10 0.59 -6.39 -3.85
N LEU A 11 1.13 -7.50 -4.33
CA LEU A 11 0.33 -8.55 -4.96
C LEU A 11 -0.63 -9.20 -3.96
N ASP A 12 -0.18 -9.46 -2.74
CA ASP A 12 -1.04 -10.02 -1.68
C ASP A 12 -2.23 -9.10 -1.40
N ALA A 13 -1.99 -7.78 -1.33
CA ALA A 13 -3.07 -6.81 -1.14
C ALA A 13 -4.06 -6.83 -2.31
N ILE A 14 -3.57 -6.84 -3.55
CA ILE A 14 -4.40 -6.88 -4.75
C ILE A 14 -5.21 -8.17 -4.80
N ASN A 15 -4.58 -9.31 -4.50
CA ASN A 15 -5.24 -10.61 -4.53
C ASN A 15 -6.32 -10.77 -3.45
N SER A 16 -6.27 -9.97 -2.38
CA SER A 16 -7.30 -10.00 -1.33
C SER A 16 -8.52 -9.12 -1.62
N LEU A 17 -8.47 -8.28 -2.67
CA LEU A 17 -9.52 -7.31 -2.98
C LEU A 17 -10.88 -7.97 -3.24
N GLU A 18 -10.91 -9.04 -4.01
CA GLU A 18 -12.16 -9.72 -4.35
C GLU A 18 -12.88 -10.23 -3.10
N LYS A 19 -12.12 -10.89 -2.22
CA LYS A 19 -12.67 -11.40 -0.96
C LYS A 19 -13.16 -10.28 -0.05
N ILE A 20 -12.35 -9.23 0.12
CA ILE A 20 -12.73 -8.09 0.97
C ILE A 20 -14.01 -7.44 0.46
N THR A 21 -14.11 -7.22 -0.85
CA THR A 21 -15.27 -6.61 -1.47
C THR A 21 -16.50 -7.47 -1.29
N TYR A 22 -16.37 -8.77 -1.57
CA TYR A 22 -17.46 -9.72 -1.42
C TYR A 22 -17.95 -9.84 0.03
N ASP A 23 -17.01 -9.98 0.97
CA ASP A 23 -17.35 -10.14 2.40
C ASP A 23 -18.08 -8.93 2.98
N ASN A 24 -17.84 -7.74 2.41
CA ASN A 24 -18.52 -6.51 2.81
C ASN A 24 -19.83 -6.26 2.02
N GLY A 25 -20.23 -7.20 1.18
CA GLY A 25 -21.47 -7.07 0.39
C GLY A 25 -21.39 -6.03 -0.72
N ASN A 26 -20.19 -5.61 -1.09
CA ASN A 26 -19.98 -4.67 -2.19
C ASN A 26 -19.73 -5.45 -3.49
N GLN A 27 -19.94 -4.80 -4.63
CA GLN A 27 -19.63 -5.38 -5.94
C GLN A 27 -18.44 -4.68 -6.59
N GLU A 28 -18.40 -3.36 -6.51
CA GLU A 28 -17.28 -2.58 -7.04
C GLU A 28 -16.11 -2.59 -6.07
N MET A 29 -14.96 -3.10 -6.52
CA MET A 29 -13.71 -2.97 -5.80
C MET A 29 -13.23 -1.52 -5.93
N ALA A 30 -13.21 -0.81 -4.81
CA ALA A 30 -12.88 0.62 -4.74
C ALA A 30 -11.53 0.84 -4.07
N GLN A 31 -11.07 2.07 -4.10
CA GLN A 31 -9.79 2.44 -3.48
C GLN A 31 -9.76 2.13 -1.98
N VAL A 32 -10.88 2.29 -1.28
CA VAL A 32 -10.94 1.97 0.17
C VAL A 32 -10.72 0.49 0.45
N HIS A 33 -11.11 -0.40 -0.46
CA HIS A 33 -10.86 -1.84 -0.31
C HIS A 33 -9.35 -2.12 -0.39
N LEU A 34 -8.66 -1.49 -1.33
CA LEU A 34 -7.20 -1.61 -1.44
C LEU A 34 -6.50 -1.03 -0.21
N LEU A 35 -6.94 0.15 0.23
CA LEU A 35 -6.41 0.79 1.43
C LEU A 35 -6.57 -0.13 2.65
N TYR A 36 -7.74 -0.70 2.84
CA TYR A 36 -8.01 -1.64 3.92
C TYR A 36 -7.10 -2.87 3.84
N ALA A 37 -6.93 -3.42 2.65
CA ALA A 37 -6.04 -4.56 2.43
C ALA A 37 -4.60 -4.25 2.86
N MET A 38 -4.08 -3.09 2.46
CA MET A 38 -2.72 -2.68 2.80
C MET A 38 -2.54 -2.35 4.29
N LEU A 39 -3.60 -1.86 4.95
CA LEU A 39 -3.56 -1.55 6.39
C LEU A 39 -3.61 -2.79 7.27
N THR A 40 -4.18 -3.88 6.78
CA THR A 40 -4.42 -5.08 7.60
C THR A 40 -3.46 -6.23 7.29
N GLN A 41 -2.45 -5.99 6.48
CA GLN A 41 -1.39 -6.98 6.22
C GLN A 41 -0.53 -7.20 7.46
N GLU A 42 -0.21 -8.45 7.74
CA GLU A 42 0.77 -8.79 8.76
C GLU A 42 2.15 -8.28 8.34
N ASP A 43 2.82 -7.55 9.22
CA ASP A 43 4.13 -6.93 8.97
C ASP A 43 4.15 -6.01 7.73
N GLY A 44 3.02 -5.39 7.43
CA GLY A 44 2.91 -4.47 6.30
C GLY A 44 3.58 -3.13 6.57
N LEU A 45 4.04 -2.49 5.50
CA LEU A 45 4.70 -1.19 5.56
C LEU A 45 3.72 -0.05 5.85
N LEU A 46 2.51 -0.10 5.26
CA LEU A 46 1.57 1.02 5.37
C LEU A 46 1.15 1.32 6.81
N PRO A 47 0.85 0.33 7.67
CA PRO A 47 0.56 0.63 9.09
C PRO A 47 1.68 1.40 9.77
N LYS A 48 2.94 1.05 9.49
CA LYS A 48 4.11 1.75 10.06
C LYS A 48 4.18 3.20 9.59
N LEU A 49 3.87 3.45 8.32
CA LEU A 49 3.87 4.80 7.76
C LEU A 49 2.75 5.65 8.35
N ILE A 50 1.57 5.09 8.54
CA ILE A 50 0.45 5.78 9.21
C ILE A 50 0.87 6.20 10.62
N GLU A 51 1.49 5.30 11.38
CA GLU A 51 1.97 5.61 12.73
C GLU A 51 3.10 6.66 12.71
N LYS A 52 4.00 6.62 11.73
CA LYS A 52 5.06 7.62 11.56
C LYS A 52 4.49 9.02 11.27
N MET A 53 3.32 9.11 10.67
CA MET A 53 2.61 10.37 10.48
C MET A 53 1.85 10.81 11.75
N GLU A 54 2.05 10.11 12.87
CA GLU A 54 1.40 10.41 14.15
C GLU A 54 -0.13 10.28 14.08
N ILE A 55 -0.62 9.37 13.26
CA ILE A 55 -2.03 9.05 13.12
C ILE A 55 -2.30 7.78 13.93
N ASN A 56 -3.37 7.78 14.73
CA ASN A 56 -3.82 6.59 15.45
C ASN A 56 -4.26 5.53 14.44
N LEU A 57 -3.51 4.44 14.33
CA LEU A 57 -3.72 3.40 13.33
C LEU A 57 -5.08 2.73 13.48
N GLU A 58 -5.46 2.39 14.71
CA GLU A 58 -6.76 1.74 14.96
C GLU A 58 -7.92 2.65 14.53
N HIS A 59 -7.88 3.91 14.92
CA HIS A 59 -8.90 4.88 14.55
C HIS A 59 -8.98 5.06 13.03
N PHE A 60 -7.83 5.16 12.38
CA PHE A 60 -7.77 5.30 10.92
C PHE A 60 -8.35 4.07 10.21
N THR A 61 -7.95 2.88 10.63
CA THR A 61 -8.42 1.62 10.06
C THR A 61 -9.93 1.45 10.26
N ASP A 62 -10.45 1.79 11.45
CA ASP A 62 -11.88 1.76 11.73
C ASP A 62 -12.66 2.73 10.83
N ASN A 63 -12.10 3.90 10.58
CA ASN A 63 -12.72 4.89 9.71
C ASN A 63 -12.71 4.44 8.24
N VAL A 64 -11.65 3.78 7.80
CA VAL A 64 -11.60 3.14 6.48
C VAL A 64 -12.72 2.09 6.37
N GLN A 65 -12.88 1.25 7.38
CA GLN A 65 -13.98 0.27 7.42
C GLN A 65 -15.34 0.96 7.37
N SER A 66 -15.52 2.10 8.06
CA SER A 66 -16.75 2.87 8.03
C SER A 66 -17.08 3.36 6.62
N HIS A 67 -16.07 3.79 5.85
CA HIS A 67 -16.26 4.17 4.45
C HIS A 67 -16.70 2.98 3.60
N ILE A 68 -16.14 1.79 3.85
CA ILE A 68 -16.56 0.55 3.18
C ILE A 68 -18.02 0.23 3.53
N ASP A 69 -18.39 0.35 4.80
CA ASP A 69 -19.74 0.03 5.29
C ASP A 69 -20.82 0.92 4.65
N ARG A 70 -20.46 2.14 4.26
CA ARG A 70 -21.39 3.09 3.62
C ARG A 70 -21.52 2.88 2.11
N ARG A 71 -20.71 2.01 1.51
CA ARG A 71 -20.81 1.75 0.08
C ARG A 71 -22.03 0.88 -0.22
N PRO A 72 -22.61 0.98 -1.45
CA PRO A 72 -23.81 0.20 -1.80
C PRO A 72 -23.62 -1.30 -1.59
N LYS A 73 -24.62 -1.93 -0.98
CA LYS A 73 -24.67 -3.37 -0.80
C LYS A 73 -25.43 -3.99 -1.99
N VAL A 74 -24.83 -5.02 -2.58
CA VAL A 74 -25.38 -5.72 -3.74
C VAL A 74 -25.38 -7.21 -3.44
N SER A 75 -26.46 -7.91 -3.75
CA SER A 75 -26.53 -9.36 -3.63
C SER A 75 -26.38 -10.04 -4.99
N GLY A 76 -25.55 -11.05 -5.06
CA GLY A 76 -25.50 -11.99 -6.17
C GLY A 76 -24.65 -11.61 -7.39
N GLY A 77 -23.83 -10.58 -7.33
CA GLY A 77 -22.90 -10.25 -8.41
C GLY A 77 -21.46 -10.62 -8.08
N ASN A 78 -20.64 -10.84 -9.11
CA ASN A 78 -19.20 -11.02 -8.93
C ASN A 78 -18.54 -9.64 -8.75
N PRO A 79 -17.58 -9.49 -7.79
CA PRO A 79 -16.83 -8.26 -7.67
C PRO A 79 -16.05 -7.94 -8.94
N PHE A 80 -15.96 -6.66 -9.25
CA PHE A 80 -15.18 -6.15 -10.39
C PHE A 80 -14.36 -4.93 -9.97
N ILE A 81 -13.26 -4.69 -10.68
CA ILE A 81 -12.40 -3.54 -10.40
C ILE A 81 -13.09 -2.27 -10.91
N GLY A 82 -13.36 -1.33 -9.99
CA GLY A 82 -13.92 -0.02 -10.36
C GLY A 82 -12.93 0.84 -11.11
N ASN A 83 -13.42 1.80 -11.88
CA ASN A 83 -12.59 2.66 -12.72
C ASN A 83 -11.56 3.47 -11.91
N ALA A 84 -11.97 4.00 -10.76
CA ALA A 84 -11.08 4.79 -9.90
C ALA A 84 -9.95 3.94 -9.33
N LEU A 85 -10.24 2.70 -8.93
CA LEU A 85 -9.21 1.77 -8.46
C LEU A 85 -8.29 1.35 -9.60
N ASN A 86 -8.85 1.07 -10.78
CA ASN A 86 -8.03 0.71 -11.94
C ASN A 86 -7.02 1.81 -12.27
N LYS A 87 -7.42 3.07 -12.19
CA LYS A 87 -6.54 4.22 -12.42
C LYS A 87 -5.35 4.21 -11.46
N VAL A 88 -5.59 3.90 -10.19
CA VAL A 88 -4.54 3.79 -9.16
C VAL A 88 -3.57 2.65 -9.50
N LEU A 89 -4.10 1.49 -9.85
CA LEU A 89 -3.27 0.31 -10.15
C LEU A 89 -2.37 0.54 -11.37
N VAL A 90 -2.92 1.11 -12.44
CA VAL A 90 -2.17 1.38 -13.66
C VAL A 90 -1.13 2.47 -13.44
N SER A 91 -1.45 3.51 -12.66
CA SER A 91 -0.57 4.66 -12.44
C SER A 91 0.53 4.42 -11.40
N ALA A 92 0.43 3.34 -10.62
CA ALA A 92 1.40 3.06 -9.57
C ALA A 92 2.82 2.81 -10.10
N GLU A 93 2.96 2.30 -11.32
CA GLU A 93 4.27 2.13 -11.95
C GLU A 93 5.00 3.48 -12.17
N ASP A 94 4.26 4.53 -12.45
CA ASP A 94 4.83 5.87 -12.60
C ASP A 94 5.43 6.38 -11.30
N GLU A 95 4.78 6.06 -10.18
CA GLU A 95 5.31 6.42 -8.84
C GLU A 95 6.60 5.67 -8.54
N ALA A 96 6.67 4.39 -8.87
CA ALA A 96 7.88 3.60 -8.70
C ALA A 96 9.03 4.16 -9.55
N LYS A 97 8.77 4.47 -10.82
CA LYS A 97 9.77 5.06 -11.73
C LYS A 97 10.28 6.41 -11.21
N ALA A 98 9.37 7.25 -10.71
CA ALA A 98 9.75 8.56 -10.18
C ALA A 98 10.68 8.46 -8.98
N MET A 99 10.61 7.37 -8.23
CA MET A 99 11.48 7.10 -7.08
C MET A 99 12.70 6.23 -7.42
N ASN A 100 12.90 5.91 -8.70
CA ASN A 100 13.96 4.99 -9.16
C ASN A 100 13.85 3.59 -8.52
N ASP A 101 12.64 3.15 -8.25
CA ASP A 101 12.37 1.83 -7.71
C ASP A 101 12.10 0.85 -8.86
N SER A 102 12.60 -0.38 -8.70
CA SER A 102 12.46 -1.43 -9.72
C SER A 102 11.13 -2.17 -9.62
N TYR A 103 10.48 -2.12 -8.46
CA TYR A 103 9.24 -2.82 -8.18
C TYR A 103 8.18 -1.86 -7.65
N VAL A 104 6.92 -2.15 -7.98
CA VAL A 104 5.77 -1.44 -7.43
C VAL A 104 5.43 -2.05 -6.06
N SER A 105 5.58 -1.26 -5.03
CA SER A 105 5.34 -1.64 -3.63
C SER A 105 4.07 -0.95 -3.11
N VAL A 106 3.67 -1.29 -1.89
CA VAL A 106 2.45 -0.72 -1.27
C VAL A 106 2.52 0.80 -1.16
N GLU A 107 3.69 1.38 -0.91
CA GLU A 107 3.85 2.84 -0.85
C GLU A 107 3.58 3.51 -2.20
N HIS A 108 3.93 2.86 -3.31
CA HIS A 108 3.63 3.38 -4.64
C HIS A 108 2.13 3.32 -4.93
N LEU A 109 1.46 2.26 -4.49
CA LEU A 109 0.00 2.16 -4.59
C LEU A 109 -0.67 3.29 -3.80
N PHE A 110 -0.19 3.55 -2.59
CA PHE A 110 -0.75 4.63 -1.77
C PHE A 110 -0.46 6.02 -2.34
N LEU A 111 0.74 6.26 -2.86
CA LEU A 111 1.08 7.51 -3.56
C LEU A 111 0.19 7.73 -4.79
N SER A 112 -0.04 6.68 -5.56
CA SER A 112 -0.96 6.72 -6.71
C SER A 112 -2.39 7.04 -6.26
N MET A 113 -2.82 6.48 -5.14
CA MET A 113 -4.12 6.75 -4.53
C MET A 113 -4.26 8.22 -4.10
N LEU A 114 -3.21 8.80 -3.51
CA LEU A 114 -3.19 10.22 -3.14
C LEU A 114 -3.21 11.14 -4.37
N LYS A 115 -2.64 10.68 -5.49
CA LYS A 115 -2.62 11.46 -6.74
C LYS A 115 -3.96 11.43 -7.46
N TYR A 116 -4.64 10.29 -7.45
CA TYR A 116 -5.93 10.08 -8.14
C TYR A 116 -7.00 9.60 -7.15
N PRO A 117 -7.28 10.37 -6.09
CA PRO A 117 -8.18 9.91 -5.04
C PRO A 117 -9.64 9.96 -5.49
N ASP A 118 -10.39 8.92 -5.14
CA ASP A 118 -11.85 8.99 -5.20
C ASP A 118 -12.38 9.80 -4.00
N ASN A 119 -13.71 9.92 -3.87
CA ASN A 119 -14.30 10.73 -2.80
C ASN A 119 -13.99 10.20 -1.41
N ASP A 120 -13.98 8.88 -1.23
CA ASP A 120 -13.65 8.28 0.07
C ASP A 120 -12.21 8.62 0.49
N ILE A 121 -11.27 8.48 -0.43
CA ILE A 121 -9.86 8.76 -0.15
C ILE A 121 -9.64 10.26 0.08
N LYS A 122 -10.31 11.12 -0.72
CA LYS A 122 -10.25 12.58 -0.49
C LYS A 122 -10.69 12.94 0.93
N ASN A 123 -11.80 12.37 1.38
CA ASN A 123 -12.34 12.65 2.70
C ASN A 123 -11.43 12.13 3.80
N LEU A 124 -10.90 10.92 3.67
CA LEU A 124 -9.96 10.34 4.63
C LEU A 124 -8.66 11.15 4.70
N ALA A 125 -8.09 11.50 3.57
CA ALA A 125 -6.86 12.29 3.52
C ALA A 125 -7.05 13.66 4.17
N LYS A 126 -8.18 14.31 3.91
CA LYS A 126 -8.52 15.60 4.51
C LYS A 126 -8.70 15.50 6.02
N GLU A 127 -9.43 14.50 6.48
CA GLU A 127 -9.70 14.32 7.91
C GLU A 127 -8.44 14.10 8.72
N TYR A 128 -7.51 13.32 8.21
CA TYR A 128 -6.26 12.98 8.91
C TYR A 128 -5.08 13.85 8.51
N GLY A 129 -5.27 14.83 7.64
CA GLY A 129 -4.19 15.70 7.18
C GLY A 129 -3.11 14.95 6.40
N ILE A 130 -3.49 13.92 5.65
CA ILE A 130 -2.54 13.15 4.84
C ILE A 130 -2.30 13.88 3.52
N THR A 131 -1.06 14.30 3.32
CA THR A 131 -0.59 14.89 2.07
C THR A 131 0.51 14.02 1.48
N ARG A 132 0.80 14.22 0.20
CA ARG A 132 1.92 13.55 -0.45
C ARG A 132 3.24 13.82 0.28
N GLU A 133 3.48 15.08 0.64
CA GLU A 133 4.70 15.52 1.32
C GLU A 133 4.86 14.87 2.69
N ARG A 134 3.78 14.84 3.46
CA ARG A 134 3.78 14.21 4.78
C ARG A 134 4.05 12.72 4.68
N PHE A 135 3.43 12.06 3.71
CA PHE A 135 3.65 10.64 3.46
C PHE A 135 5.08 10.35 3.01
N LEU A 136 5.62 11.13 2.07
CA LEU A 136 6.99 10.97 1.60
C LEU A 136 8.01 11.20 2.72
N SER A 137 7.74 12.13 3.62
CA SER A 137 8.58 12.37 4.80
C SER A 137 8.62 11.14 5.72
N ALA A 138 7.47 10.54 5.99
CA ALA A 138 7.37 9.31 6.78
C ALA A 138 8.10 8.16 6.07
N LEU A 139 7.91 8.02 4.77
CA LEU A 139 8.54 6.99 3.97
C LEU A 139 10.08 7.11 4.00
N ALA A 140 10.61 8.32 3.88
CA ALA A 140 12.04 8.57 3.96
C ALA A 140 12.62 8.16 5.32
N THR A 141 11.87 8.32 6.40
CA THR A 141 12.28 7.90 7.74
C THR A 141 12.43 6.37 7.82
N VAL A 142 11.54 5.62 7.16
CA VAL A 142 11.56 4.16 7.19
C VAL A 142 12.57 3.59 6.18
N ARG A 143 12.60 4.12 4.96
CA ARG A 143 13.44 3.60 3.87
C ARG A 143 14.85 4.16 3.88
N GLY A 144 15.04 5.36 4.42
CA GLY A 144 16.29 6.09 4.24
C GLY A 144 16.56 6.32 2.75
N ASN A 145 17.77 5.98 2.30
CA ASN A 145 18.17 6.11 0.88
C ASN A 145 18.00 4.82 0.09
N HIS A 146 17.30 3.82 0.65
CA HIS A 146 17.13 2.52 0.00
C HIS A 146 15.99 2.53 -1.00
N ASN A 147 16.25 1.98 -2.18
CA ASN A 147 15.23 1.80 -3.21
C ASN A 147 14.61 0.41 -3.13
N VAL A 148 13.41 0.25 -3.70
CA VAL A 148 12.74 -1.04 -3.80
C VAL A 148 13.36 -1.80 -4.97
N THR A 149 14.35 -2.63 -4.68
CA THR A 149 15.11 -3.40 -5.67
C THR A 149 14.82 -4.89 -5.60
N THR A 150 13.99 -5.32 -4.64
CA THR A 150 13.56 -6.71 -4.44
C THR A 150 12.05 -6.79 -4.36
N ASP A 151 11.51 -8.00 -4.45
CA ASP A 151 10.08 -8.24 -4.30
C ASP A 151 9.63 -8.30 -2.84
N ASN A 152 10.56 -8.25 -1.88
CA ASN A 152 10.27 -8.25 -0.44
C ASN A 152 11.08 -7.17 0.30
N PRO A 153 10.87 -5.87 -0.03
CA PRO A 153 11.67 -4.79 0.55
C PRO A 153 11.39 -4.55 2.03
N GLU A 154 10.19 -4.87 2.52
CA GLU A 154 9.79 -4.63 3.91
C GLU A 154 10.67 -5.41 4.89
N ALA A 155 11.08 -6.62 4.54
CA ALA A 155 11.99 -7.42 5.37
C ALA A 155 13.33 -6.70 5.58
N THR A 156 13.85 -6.03 4.55
CA THR A 156 15.08 -5.24 4.62
C THR A 156 14.89 -4.00 5.48
N PHE A 157 13.78 -3.28 5.31
CA PHE A 157 13.48 -2.07 6.07
C PHE A 157 13.27 -2.36 7.56
N ASP A 158 12.64 -3.48 7.89
CA ASP A 158 12.44 -3.90 9.28
C ASP A 158 13.77 -4.19 9.96
N MET A 159 14.67 -4.87 9.28
CA MET A 159 16.02 -5.11 9.80
C MET A 159 16.75 -3.80 10.10
N PHE A 160 16.63 -2.81 9.22
CA PHE A 160 17.23 -1.50 9.41
C PHE A 160 16.72 -0.80 10.67
N SER A 161 15.42 -0.84 10.88
CA SER A 161 14.80 -0.14 12.01
C SER A 161 15.05 -0.80 13.35
N ILE A 162 15.34 -2.10 13.37
CA ILE A 162 15.46 -2.89 14.61
C ILE A 162 16.92 -3.08 15.04
N TYR A 163 17.86 -3.29 14.10
CA TYR A 163 19.19 -3.82 14.42
C TYR A 163 20.37 -2.93 14.06
N GLU A 164 20.22 -1.74 13.50
CA GLU A 164 21.34 -0.92 13.00
C GLU A 164 22.34 -1.76 12.19
N VAL A 165 21.84 -2.49 11.20
CA VAL A 165 22.61 -3.49 10.46
C VAL A 165 23.65 -2.85 9.57
N LEU A 166 24.85 -3.46 9.49
CA LEU A 166 25.93 -3.00 8.63
C LEU A 166 25.55 -3.12 7.14
N PRO A 167 26.04 -2.19 6.28
CA PRO A 167 25.73 -2.21 4.85
C PRO A 167 25.97 -3.55 4.15
N GLU A 168 27.04 -4.26 4.52
CA GLU A 168 27.37 -5.56 3.94
C GLU A 168 26.30 -6.62 4.20
N ILE A 169 25.69 -6.59 5.39
CA ILE A 169 24.62 -7.51 5.75
C ILE A 169 23.35 -7.19 4.94
N LEU A 170 23.10 -5.90 4.68
CA LEU A 170 21.96 -5.47 3.87
C LEU A 170 22.08 -5.92 2.42
N GLU A 171 23.28 -5.83 1.85
CA GLU A 171 23.53 -6.35 0.51
C GLU A 171 23.24 -7.85 0.44
N LEU A 172 23.69 -8.61 1.46
CA LEU A 172 23.43 -10.04 1.53
C LEU A 172 21.93 -10.34 1.58
N TRP A 173 21.17 -9.61 2.38
CA TRP A 173 19.72 -9.78 2.44
C TRP A 173 19.02 -9.42 1.13
N GLY A 174 19.49 -8.38 0.44
CA GLY A 174 19.01 -8.03 -0.88
C GLY A 174 19.25 -9.14 -1.90
N GLU A 175 20.41 -9.78 -1.86
CA GLU A 175 20.72 -10.93 -2.72
C GLU A 175 19.84 -12.14 -2.43
N ILE A 176 19.61 -12.45 -1.15
CA ILE A 176 18.71 -13.55 -0.74
C ILE A 176 17.29 -13.29 -1.24
N GLY A 177 16.79 -12.06 -1.08
CA GLY A 177 15.47 -11.69 -1.59
C GLY A 177 15.35 -11.88 -3.10
N ARG A 178 16.37 -11.49 -3.86
CA ARG A 178 16.39 -11.68 -5.31
C ARG A 178 16.45 -13.14 -5.72
N ALA A 179 17.10 -13.98 -4.93
CA ALA A 179 17.23 -15.41 -5.23
C ALA A 179 15.90 -16.17 -5.10
N HIS A 180 14.92 -15.62 -4.41
CA HIS A 180 13.59 -16.21 -4.20
C HIS A 180 12.52 -15.69 -5.18
N VAL A 181 12.91 -14.88 -6.15
CA VAL A 181 12.01 -14.33 -7.15
C VAL A 181 11.76 -15.31 -8.29
#